data_a7dd993e32cb8f34eb400a31e3e8810b
#
_entry.id   a7dd993e32cb8f34eb400a31e3e8810b
#
_cell.length_a   1.000
_cell.length_b   1.000
_cell.length_c   1.000
_cell.angle_alpha   90.00
_cell.angle_beta   90.00
_cell.angle_gamma   90.00
#
_symmetry.space_group_name_H-M   'P 1'
#
loop_
_entity.id
_entity.type
_entity.pdbx_description
1 polymer ?
#
loop_
_entity_poly.entity_id
_entity_poly.type
_entity_poly.pdbx_seq_one_letter_code
_entity_poly.pdbx_strand_id
1 'polypeptide(L)'
;DIQKHINSGEKSKEDILYINFEDERLSFENASELGEILDAYYELYPQRIPLIYLDEIQIVSDWEKFARRLADSKYRVMITGSNAKMLSREIASSLGGRFIPKEISPFSFKEYNRYKGIELGNNWLYDSAVCATVANSFDEYFYNGGIAESFPLSDKREYLNSLYQKILVGDIVERNGIRNPRVFRLLVRKLADSVMQPSSISRLHHIVCSSGDKISLSVLKDYLDYMEEAYLFFSIPNLASPITEQTTIQKRYMADNGLLNLFLLNGQTKLLENIVAIELNRRYRNIQEETLLY
;
A
#
# COMPACT_ATOMS: atom_id res chain seq x y z
N ASP A 1 -8.31 12.76 -7.23
CA ASP A 1 -9.69 12.64 -7.72
C ASP A 1 -10.49 13.92 -7.47
N ILE A 2 -10.56 14.43 -6.23
CA ILE A 2 -11.23 15.69 -5.87
C ILE A 2 -10.77 16.85 -6.77
N GLN A 3 -9.46 17.07 -6.87
CA GLN A 3 -8.91 18.15 -7.69
C GLN A 3 -9.26 18.01 -9.17
N LYS A 4 -9.38 16.77 -9.67
CA LYS A 4 -9.80 16.52 -11.05
C LYS A 4 -11.25 16.96 -11.29
N HIS A 5 -12.17 16.63 -10.38
CA HIS A 5 -13.57 17.03 -10.49
C HIS A 5 -13.74 18.56 -10.41
N ILE A 6 -12.98 19.22 -9.55
CA ILE A 6 -13.00 20.68 -9.40
C ILE A 6 -12.42 21.34 -10.65
N ASN A 7 -11.23 20.92 -11.10
CA ASN A 7 -10.55 21.53 -12.25
C ASN A 7 -11.28 21.31 -13.57
N SER A 8 -12.00 20.19 -13.72
CA SER A 8 -12.85 19.94 -14.91
C SER A 8 -14.15 20.73 -14.89
N GLY A 9 -14.51 21.40 -13.80
CA GLY A 9 -15.80 22.07 -13.63
C GLY A 9 -17.00 21.12 -13.49
N GLU A 10 -16.73 19.81 -13.33
CA GLU A 10 -17.79 18.80 -13.17
C GLU A 10 -18.49 18.94 -11.82
N LYS A 11 -17.75 19.32 -10.79
CA LYS A 11 -18.22 19.51 -9.42
C LYS A 11 -17.65 20.81 -8.83
N SER A 12 -18.45 21.49 -8.03
CA SER A 12 -18.00 22.58 -7.19
C SER A 12 -17.52 22.05 -5.85
N LYS A 13 -16.84 22.88 -5.03
CA LYS A 13 -16.37 22.47 -3.70
C LYS A 13 -17.52 22.06 -2.79
N GLU A 14 -18.65 22.72 -2.92
CA GLU A 14 -19.87 22.48 -2.15
C GLU A 14 -20.55 21.14 -2.53
N ASP A 15 -20.22 20.55 -3.67
CA ASP A 15 -20.70 19.23 -4.07
C ASP A 15 -19.81 18.08 -3.55
N ILE A 16 -18.78 18.39 -2.76
CA ILE A 16 -17.84 17.41 -2.26
C ILE A 16 -17.85 17.43 -0.73
N LEU A 17 -18.16 16.29 -0.14
CA LEU A 17 -18.04 16.04 1.30
C LEU A 17 -16.80 15.19 1.54
N TYR A 18 -15.75 15.81 2.07
CA TYR A 18 -14.49 15.12 2.43
C TYR A 18 -14.32 15.13 3.94
N ILE A 19 -14.14 13.96 4.53
CA ILE A 19 -13.87 13.78 5.96
C ILE A 19 -12.62 12.91 6.10
N ASN A 20 -11.66 13.41 6.87
CA ASN A 20 -10.50 12.64 7.32
C ASN A 20 -10.71 12.25 8.78
N PHE A 21 -10.82 10.96 9.06
CA PHE A 21 -11.07 10.44 10.41
C PHE A 21 -9.82 10.39 11.30
N GLU A 22 -8.62 10.69 10.76
CA GLU A 22 -7.41 10.93 11.57
C GLU A 22 -7.37 12.35 12.15
N ASP A 23 -8.30 13.26 11.78
CA ASP A 23 -8.34 14.61 12.32
C ASP A 23 -8.79 14.55 13.79
N GLU A 24 -7.91 14.96 14.71
CA GLU A 24 -8.15 14.94 16.15
C GLU A 24 -9.32 15.82 16.63
N ARG A 25 -9.81 16.69 15.76
CA ARG A 25 -11.00 17.53 16.03
C ARG A 25 -12.31 16.77 15.85
N LEU A 26 -12.26 15.62 15.17
CA LEU A 26 -13.39 14.73 14.94
C LEU A 26 -13.31 13.58 15.95
N SER A 27 -14.38 13.37 16.70
CA SER A 27 -14.48 12.30 17.68
C SER A 27 -15.76 11.51 17.44
N PHE A 28 -15.64 10.40 16.71
CA PHE A 28 -16.73 9.46 16.51
C PHE A 28 -16.37 8.12 17.16
N GLU A 29 -17.16 7.69 18.11
CA GLU A 29 -16.94 6.38 18.77
C GLU A 29 -17.44 5.21 17.94
N ASN A 30 -18.53 5.43 17.20
CA ASN A 30 -19.17 4.37 16.43
C ASN A 30 -19.99 4.90 15.23
N ALA A 31 -20.40 3.98 14.36
CA ALA A 31 -21.11 4.30 13.13
C ALA A 31 -22.48 5.02 13.31
N SER A 32 -23.08 4.98 14.49
CA SER A 32 -24.38 5.67 14.72
C SER A 32 -24.23 7.19 14.67
N GLU A 33 -23.07 7.70 15.10
CA GLU A 33 -22.76 9.12 15.10
C GLU A 33 -22.40 9.67 13.72
N LEU A 34 -21.94 8.81 12.80
CA LEU A 34 -21.57 9.21 11.44
C LEU A 34 -22.75 9.79 10.63
N GLY A 35 -23.97 9.61 11.10
CA GLY A 35 -25.17 10.24 10.51
C GLY A 35 -25.13 11.77 10.58
N GLU A 36 -24.58 12.32 11.66
CA GLU A 36 -24.48 13.76 11.90
C GLU A 36 -23.67 14.48 10.81
N ILE A 37 -22.74 13.78 10.16
CA ILE A 37 -21.96 14.32 9.03
C ILE A 37 -22.86 14.71 7.86
N LEU A 38 -23.83 13.85 7.52
CA LEU A 38 -24.79 14.16 6.46
C LEU A 38 -25.78 15.23 6.87
N ASP A 39 -26.23 15.20 8.12
CA ASP A 39 -27.17 16.19 8.64
C ASP A 39 -26.51 17.59 8.60
N ALA A 40 -25.29 17.74 9.07
CA ALA A 40 -24.52 18.97 8.97
C ALA A 40 -24.27 19.42 7.54
N TYR A 41 -24.00 18.49 6.61
CA TYR A 41 -23.85 18.82 5.20
C TYR A 41 -25.15 19.40 4.62
N TYR A 42 -26.30 18.78 4.92
CA TYR A 42 -27.61 19.23 4.38
C TYR A 42 -28.14 20.50 5.05
N GLU A 43 -27.72 20.81 6.27
CA GLU A 43 -27.95 22.11 6.88
C GLU A 43 -27.28 23.25 6.08
N LEU A 44 -26.07 23.00 5.57
CA LEU A 44 -25.33 23.97 4.77
C LEU A 44 -25.76 23.98 3.29
N TYR A 45 -26.11 22.82 2.73
CA TYR A 45 -26.38 22.63 1.29
C TYR A 45 -27.62 21.77 1.05
N PRO A 46 -28.83 22.24 1.41
CA PRO A 46 -30.06 21.43 1.47
C PRO A 46 -30.52 20.86 0.13
N GLN A 47 -30.05 21.42 -1.01
CA GLN A 47 -30.48 20.98 -2.36
C GLN A 47 -29.40 20.24 -3.14
N ARG A 48 -28.26 19.90 -2.49
CA ARG A 48 -27.12 19.27 -3.16
C ARG A 48 -26.97 17.82 -2.72
N ILE A 49 -26.53 16.97 -3.65
CA ILE A 49 -26.17 15.58 -3.35
C ILE A 49 -24.64 15.48 -3.38
N PRO A 50 -23.99 15.20 -2.24
CA PRO A 50 -22.55 15.17 -2.16
C PRO A 50 -21.94 13.97 -2.87
N LEU A 51 -20.78 14.19 -3.45
CA LEU A 51 -19.77 13.16 -3.70
C LEU A 51 -18.98 13.01 -2.40
N ILE A 52 -19.00 11.82 -1.80
CA ILE A 52 -18.51 11.59 -0.44
C ILE A 52 -17.14 10.94 -0.48
N TYR A 53 -16.18 11.49 0.27
CA TYR A 53 -14.86 10.94 0.50
C TYR A 53 -14.68 10.72 2.01
N LEU A 54 -14.46 9.47 2.39
CA LEU A 54 -14.23 9.04 3.77
C LEU A 54 -12.80 8.50 3.87
N ASP A 55 -11.92 9.32 4.44
CA ASP A 55 -10.49 9.06 4.52
C ASP A 55 -10.16 8.45 5.89
N GLU A 56 -9.44 7.31 5.91
CA GLU A 56 -9.07 6.53 7.11
C GLU A 56 -10.27 6.13 7.98
N ILE A 57 -11.42 5.81 7.38
CA ILE A 57 -12.68 5.53 8.08
C ILE A 57 -12.60 4.31 9.01
N GLN A 58 -11.65 3.38 8.81
CA GLN A 58 -11.50 2.19 9.65
C GLN A 58 -11.14 2.51 11.12
N ILE A 59 -10.86 3.76 11.43
CA ILE A 59 -10.68 4.24 12.81
C ILE A 59 -12.00 4.16 13.60
N VAL A 60 -13.13 4.32 12.93
CA VAL A 60 -14.45 4.31 13.55
C VAL A 60 -15.02 2.88 13.61
N SER A 61 -15.43 2.44 14.79
CA SER A 61 -16.03 1.11 14.95
C SER A 61 -17.32 0.97 14.15
N ASP A 62 -17.54 -0.22 13.54
CA ASP A 62 -18.74 -0.55 12.76
C ASP A 62 -19.00 0.37 11.53
N TRP A 63 -17.97 1.05 11.03
CA TRP A 63 -18.07 2.00 9.90
C TRP A 63 -18.71 1.40 8.64
N GLU A 64 -18.61 0.09 8.44
CA GLU A 64 -19.16 -0.62 7.28
C GLU A 64 -20.69 -0.52 7.23
N LYS A 65 -21.35 -0.39 8.40
CA LYS A 65 -22.81 -0.19 8.48
C LYS A 65 -23.19 1.17 7.91
N PHE A 66 -22.39 2.19 8.18
CA PHE A 66 -22.55 3.53 7.60
C PHE A 66 -22.30 3.52 6.10
N ALA A 67 -21.18 2.95 5.66
CA ALA A 67 -20.85 2.83 4.24
C ALA A 67 -21.93 2.08 3.46
N ARG A 68 -22.49 1.01 4.02
CA ARG A 68 -23.62 0.27 3.45
C ARG A 68 -24.86 1.14 3.32
N ARG A 69 -25.22 1.90 4.36
CA ARG A 69 -26.36 2.83 4.34
C ARG A 69 -26.22 3.86 3.24
N LEU A 70 -25.02 4.44 3.08
CA LEU A 70 -24.73 5.38 1.99
C LEU A 70 -24.89 4.74 0.61
N ALA A 71 -24.36 3.53 0.42
CA ALA A 71 -24.48 2.80 -0.85
C ALA A 71 -25.94 2.44 -1.17
N ASP A 72 -26.72 2.00 -0.17
CA ASP A 72 -28.16 1.69 -0.33
C ASP A 72 -28.95 2.95 -0.70
N SER A 73 -28.57 4.09 -0.14
CA SER A 73 -29.12 5.43 -0.47
C SER A 73 -28.61 6.01 -1.79
N LYS A 74 -27.81 5.25 -2.57
CA LYS A 74 -27.26 5.62 -3.89
C LYS A 74 -26.30 6.80 -3.88
N TYR A 75 -25.68 7.09 -2.77
CA TYR A 75 -24.55 8.02 -2.74
C TYR A 75 -23.35 7.44 -3.50
N ARG A 76 -22.60 8.31 -4.15
CA ARG A 76 -21.29 7.97 -4.69
C ARG A 76 -20.24 8.20 -3.58
N VAL A 77 -19.67 7.11 -3.07
CA VAL A 77 -18.77 7.13 -1.93
C VAL A 77 -17.40 6.61 -2.35
N MET A 78 -16.36 7.30 -1.93
CA MET A 78 -14.97 6.85 -2.02
C MET A 78 -14.44 6.69 -0.61
N ILE A 79 -13.91 5.51 -0.33
CA ILE A 79 -13.35 5.16 0.98
C ILE A 79 -11.87 4.90 0.80
N THR A 80 -11.05 5.47 1.67
CA THR A 80 -9.62 5.17 1.74
C THR A 80 -9.27 4.59 3.11
N GLY A 81 -8.14 3.91 3.16
CA GLY A 81 -7.57 3.40 4.39
C GLY A 81 -6.23 2.73 4.16
N SER A 82 -5.37 2.79 5.15
CA SER A 82 -4.00 2.29 5.12
C SER A 82 -3.91 0.75 5.09
N ASN A 83 -5.00 0.03 5.43
CA ASN A 83 -5.07 -1.44 5.39
C ASN A 83 -6.17 -1.94 4.45
N ALA A 84 -5.86 -2.01 3.17
CA ALA A 84 -6.84 -2.37 2.16
C ALA A 84 -7.29 -3.84 2.18
N LYS A 85 -6.47 -4.77 2.67
CA LYS A 85 -6.91 -6.19 2.79
C LYS A 85 -7.93 -6.36 3.90
N MET A 86 -7.75 -5.70 5.03
CA MET A 86 -8.73 -5.67 6.10
C MET A 86 -10.02 -4.97 5.63
N LEU A 87 -9.88 -3.78 5.05
CA LEU A 87 -10.98 -3.06 4.40
C LEU A 87 -11.71 -3.95 3.37
N SER A 88 -11.00 -4.67 2.52
CA SER A 88 -11.62 -5.53 1.51
C SER A 88 -12.39 -6.70 2.12
N ARG A 89 -11.92 -7.33 3.20
CA ARG A 89 -12.63 -8.43 3.90
C ARG A 89 -13.86 -7.91 4.63
N GLU A 90 -13.73 -6.83 5.38
CA GLU A 90 -14.85 -6.21 6.11
C GLU A 90 -15.90 -5.69 5.13
N ILE A 91 -15.48 -5.01 4.07
CA ILE A 91 -16.36 -4.53 3.02
C ILE A 91 -17.01 -5.68 2.26
N ALA A 92 -16.29 -6.74 1.90
CA ALA A 92 -16.84 -7.88 1.16
C ALA A 92 -17.95 -8.57 1.95
N SER A 93 -17.78 -8.74 3.26
CA SER A 93 -18.78 -9.33 4.14
C SER A 93 -20.00 -8.43 4.32
N SER A 94 -19.81 -7.12 4.46
CA SER A 94 -20.85 -6.15 4.82
C SER A 94 -21.57 -5.53 3.62
N LEU A 95 -20.85 -5.22 2.54
CA LEU A 95 -21.41 -4.54 1.38
C LEU A 95 -21.89 -5.47 0.25
N GLY A 96 -21.58 -6.78 0.33
CA GLY A 96 -22.14 -7.76 -0.58
C GLY A 96 -21.93 -7.43 -2.07
N GLY A 97 -20.71 -7.08 -2.48
CA GLY A 97 -20.37 -6.82 -3.87
C GLY A 97 -20.72 -5.41 -4.39
N ARG A 98 -21.14 -4.48 -3.52
CA ARG A 98 -21.48 -3.08 -3.89
C ARG A 98 -20.28 -2.14 -3.87
N PHE A 99 -19.07 -2.65 -4.05
CA PHE A 99 -17.84 -1.85 -4.06
C PHE A 99 -16.88 -2.33 -5.15
N ILE A 100 -16.01 -1.44 -5.57
CA ILE A 100 -14.92 -1.75 -6.50
C ILE A 100 -13.62 -1.38 -5.79
N PRO A 101 -12.80 -2.37 -5.39
CA PRO A 101 -11.51 -2.09 -4.78
C PRO A 101 -10.56 -1.51 -5.82
N LYS A 102 -9.79 -0.49 -5.43
CA LYS A 102 -8.73 0.08 -6.24
C LYS A 102 -7.49 0.28 -5.40
N GLU A 103 -6.47 -0.50 -5.70
CA GLU A 103 -5.18 -0.37 -5.04
C GLU A 103 -4.37 0.75 -5.68
N ILE A 104 -3.71 1.56 -4.83
CA ILE A 104 -2.80 2.61 -5.24
C ILE A 104 -1.40 2.19 -4.84
N SER A 105 -0.58 1.92 -5.84
CA SER A 105 0.84 1.58 -5.65
C SER A 105 1.70 2.85 -5.61
N PRO A 106 2.93 2.78 -5.05
CA PRO A 106 3.93 3.82 -5.27
C PRO A 106 4.09 4.14 -6.75
N PHE A 107 4.56 5.32 -7.10
CA PHE A 107 4.72 5.74 -8.51
C PHE A 107 5.59 4.73 -9.29
N SER A 108 5.16 4.42 -10.51
CA SER A 108 6.00 3.75 -11.50
C SER A 108 7.11 4.68 -11.99
N PHE A 109 8.15 4.14 -12.59
CA PHE A 109 9.20 4.97 -13.21
C PHE A 109 8.65 5.93 -14.27
N LYS A 110 7.61 5.50 -15.01
CA LYS A 110 6.92 6.37 -15.98
C LYS A 110 6.22 7.56 -15.31
N GLU A 111 5.56 7.33 -14.17
CA GLU A 111 4.90 8.38 -13.39
C GLU A 111 5.93 9.29 -12.71
N TYR A 112 7.03 8.73 -12.22
CA TYR A 112 8.16 9.49 -11.70
C TYR A 112 8.78 10.44 -12.74
N ASN A 113 9.03 9.95 -13.96
CA ASN A 113 9.51 10.79 -15.06
C ASN A 113 8.53 11.92 -15.39
N ARG A 114 7.23 11.64 -15.41
CA ARG A 114 6.21 12.68 -15.60
C ARG A 114 6.24 13.73 -14.49
N TYR A 115 6.38 13.31 -13.24
CA TYR A 115 6.57 14.22 -12.11
C TYR A 115 7.80 15.12 -12.29
N LYS A 116 8.91 14.56 -12.81
CA LYS A 116 10.15 15.31 -13.11
C LYS A 116 10.04 16.20 -14.36
N GLY A 117 8.91 16.20 -15.06
CA GLY A 117 8.74 16.93 -16.32
C GLY A 117 9.51 16.32 -17.50
N ILE A 118 9.93 15.06 -17.40
CA ILE A 118 10.64 14.34 -18.46
C ILE A 118 9.63 13.73 -19.41
N GLU A 119 9.47 14.32 -20.58
CA GLU A 119 8.61 13.83 -21.65
C GLU A 119 9.42 12.99 -22.64
N LEU A 120 8.93 11.78 -22.91
CA LEU A 120 9.55 10.85 -23.85
C LEU A 120 8.81 10.92 -25.18
N GLY A 121 9.44 11.58 -26.19
CA GLY A 121 8.96 11.54 -27.56
C GLY A 121 9.12 10.14 -28.18
N ASN A 122 8.48 9.89 -29.33
CA ASN A 122 8.50 8.55 -29.97
C ASN A 122 9.92 8.03 -30.27
N ASN A 123 10.87 8.90 -30.50
CA ASN A 123 12.26 8.56 -30.89
C ASN A 123 13.30 8.90 -29.81
N TRP A 124 12.89 8.99 -28.55
CA TRP A 124 13.76 9.40 -27.45
C TRP A 124 15.04 8.56 -27.31
N LEU A 125 14.99 7.27 -27.69
CA LEU A 125 16.14 6.35 -27.64
C LEU A 125 17.29 6.76 -28.57
N TYR A 126 17.03 7.58 -29.57
CA TYR A 126 18.05 8.08 -30.51
C TYR A 126 18.61 9.46 -30.12
N ASP A 127 18.09 10.06 -29.05
CA ASP A 127 18.56 11.32 -28.49
C ASP A 127 19.44 11.07 -27.26
N SER A 128 20.76 11.23 -27.42
CA SER A 128 21.72 10.97 -26.34
C SER A 128 21.52 11.84 -25.12
N ALA A 129 21.03 13.07 -25.25
CA ALA A 129 20.77 13.96 -24.12
C ALA A 129 19.55 13.50 -23.32
N VAL A 130 18.49 13.10 -24.04
CA VAL A 130 17.30 12.53 -23.41
C VAL A 130 17.63 11.19 -22.74
N CYS A 131 18.40 10.31 -23.42
CA CYS A 131 18.86 9.05 -22.84
C CYS A 131 19.64 9.26 -21.54
N ALA A 132 20.56 10.22 -21.49
CA ALA A 132 21.33 10.55 -20.28
C ALA A 132 20.41 11.06 -19.16
N THR A 133 19.43 11.92 -19.49
CA THR A 133 18.45 12.43 -18.54
C THR A 133 17.59 11.30 -17.94
N VAL A 134 17.13 10.38 -18.78
CA VAL A 134 16.37 9.20 -18.36
C VAL A 134 17.19 8.26 -17.50
N ALA A 135 18.47 8.03 -17.86
CA ALA A 135 19.37 7.20 -17.06
C ALA A 135 19.61 7.78 -15.66
N ASN A 136 19.88 9.07 -15.56
CA ASN A 136 20.04 9.74 -14.26
C ASN A 136 18.74 9.70 -13.42
N SER A 137 17.60 9.90 -14.08
CA SER A 137 16.29 9.78 -13.44
C SER A 137 16.01 8.35 -12.96
N PHE A 138 16.44 7.34 -13.73
CA PHE A 138 16.32 5.94 -13.34
C PHE A 138 17.19 5.61 -12.14
N ASP A 139 18.44 6.07 -12.11
CA ASP A 139 19.33 5.87 -10.96
C ASP A 139 18.73 6.45 -9.68
N GLU A 140 18.17 7.65 -9.75
CA GLU A 140 17.50 8.25 -8.59
C GLU A 140 16.29 7.42 -8.15
N TYR A 141 15.42 7.02 -9.07
CA TYR A 141 14.25 6.18 -8.79
C TYR A 141 14.64 4.79 -8.29
N PHE A 142 15.71 4.21 -8.85
CA PHE A 142 16.19 2.87 -8.50
C PHE A 142 16.58 2.75 -7.03
N TYR A 143 17.23 3.78 -6.47
CA TYR A 143 17.65 3.78 -5.07
C TYR A 143 16.62 4.34 -4.10
N ASN A 144 15.74 5.23 -4.54
CA ASN A 144 14.80 5.94 -3.66
C ASN A 144 13.35 5.47 -3.79
N GLY A 145 13.03 4.64 -4.79
CA GLY A 145 11.70 4.11 -5.00
C GLY A 145 10.69 5.10 -5.56
N GLY A 146 9.41 4.76 -5.44
CA GLY A 146 8.28 5.48 -6.03
C GLY A 146 7.35 6.15 -5.03
N ILE A 147 7.73 6.28 -3.76
CA ILE A 147 6.91 6.94 -2.73
C ILE A 147 6.93 8.45 -2.95
N ALA A 148 5.81 8.99 -3.43
CA ALA A 148 5.70 10.35 -3.97
C ALA A 148 6.07 11.44 -2.96
N GLU A 149 5.73 11.27 -1.70
CA GLU A 149 6.02 12.23 -0.63
C GLU A 149 7.52 12.42 -0.41
N SER A 150 8.34 11.44 -0.79
CA SER A 150 9.79 11.54 -0.69
C SER A 150 10.42 12.41 -1.79
N PHE A 151 9.74 12.62 -2.92
CA PHE A 151 10.33 13.22 -4.12
C PHE A 151 10.87 14.65 -3.91
N PRO A 152 10.14 15.57 -3.24
CA PRO A 152 10.60 16.93 -3.04
C PRO A 152 11.67 17.07 -1.93
N LEU A 153 11.93 16.00 -1.17
CA LEU A 153 12.80 16.06 0.00
C LEU A 153 14.29 15.92 -0.38
N SER A 154 15.14 16.66 0.31
CA SER A 154 16.60 16.57 0.15
C SER A 154 17.15 15.28 0.76
N ASP A 155 16.65 14.87 1.93
CA ASP A 155 17.00 13.59 2.57
C ASP A 155 15.84 12.59 2.46
N LYS A 156 15.78 11.94 1.30
CA LYS A 156 14.78 10.91 1.02
C LYS A 156 14.96 9.69 1.92
N ARG A 157 16.20 9.34 2.28
CA ARG A 157 16.51 8.17 3.09
C ARG A 157 15.99 8.33 4.52
N GLU A 158 16.15 9.51 5.11
CA GLU A 158 15.62 9.81 6.44
C GLU A 158 14.10 9.73 6.45
N TYR A 159 13.45 10.32 5.44
CA TYR A 159 12.00 10.23 5.29
C TYR A 159 11.51 8.77 5.15
N LEU A 160 12.12 8.01 4.25
CA LEU A 160 11.75 6.60 4.04
C LEU A 160 11.96 5.75 5.29
N ASN A 161 13.00 6.02 6.07
CA ASN A 161 13.21 5.37 7.36
C ASN A 161 12.11 5.73 8.37
N SER A 162 11.71 6.98 8.44
CA SER A 162 10.60 7.45 9.30
C SER A 162 9.28 6.80 8.87
N LEU A 163 9.00 6.75 7.58
CA LEU A 163 7.83 6.07 7.03
C LEU A 163 7.84 4.57 7.35
N TYR A 164 8.98 3.90 7.17
CA TYR A 164 9.13 2.49 7.58
C TYR A 164 8.83 2.29 9.07
N GLN A 165 9.30 3.19 9.93
CA GLN A 165 9.01 3.09 11.37
C GLN A 165 7.51 3.32 11.65
N LYS A 166 6.84 4.25 10.96
CA LYS A 166 5.39 4.45 11.07
C LYS A 166 4.63 3.17 10.68
N ILE A 167 4.94 2.58 9.53
CA ILE A 167 4.33 1.32 9.07
C ILE A 167 4.58 0.20 10.08
N LEU A 168 5.85 0.05 10.53
CA LEU A 168 6.23 -1.02 11.45
C LEU A 168 5.51 -0.91 12.79
N VAL A 169 5.53 0.27 13.40
CA VAL A 169 5.02 0.46 14.77
C VAL A 169 3.51 0.63 14.74
N GLY A 170 2.99 1.60 13.99
CA GLY A 170 1.58 1.95 13.97
C GLY A 170 0.73 0.90 13.24
N ASP A 171 1.05 0.68 11.96
CA ASP A 171 0.18 -0.14 11.10
C ASP A 171 0.30 -1.64 11.36
N ILE A 172 1.43 -2.10 11.91
CA ILE A 172 1.65 -3.53 12.12
C ILE A 172 1.68 -3.89 13.60
N VAL A 173 2.64 -3.33 14.37
CA VAL A 173 2.89 -3.78 15.75
C VAL A 173 1.74 -3.41 16.68
N GLU A 174 1.32 -2.16 16.70
CA GLU A 174 0.25 -1.68 17.59
C GLU A 174 -1.11 -2.25 17.19
N ARG A 175 -1.43 -2.18 15.91
CA ARG A 175 -2.72 -2.67 15.38
C ARG A 175 -2.95 -4.15 15.64
N ASN A 176 -1.91 -5.00 15.49
CA ASN A 176 -2.02 -6.45 15.67
C ASN A 176 -1.59 -6.92 17.07
N GLY A 177 -1.32 -6.02 17.99
CA GLY A 177 -0.93 -6.36 19.36
C GLY A 177 0.32 -7.24 19.44
N ILE A 178 1.32 -6.99 18.58
CA ILE A 178 2.52 -7.83 18.49
C ILE A 178 3.36 -7.70 19.77
N ARG A 179 3.43 -8.78 20.54
CA ARG A 179 4.12 -8.83 21.83
C ARG A 179 5.63 -8.79 21.71
N ASN A 180 6.20 -9.24 20.60
CA ASN A 180 7.65 -9.26 20.37
C ASN A 180 8.05 -8.50 19.10
N PRO A 181 8.11 -7.16 19.14
CA PRO A 181 8.52 -6.34 17.99
C PRO A 181 9.95 -6.61 17.51
N ARG A 182 10.82 -7.13 18.38
CA ARG A 182 12.20 -7.47 18.02
C ARG A 182 12.24 -8.61 17.00
N VAL A 183 11.48 -9.67 17.24
CA VAL A 183 11.37 -10.80 16.30
C VAL A 183 10.79 -10.32 14.96
N PHE A 184 9.79 -9.47 15.02
CA PHE A 184 9.18 -8.92 13.82
C PHE A 184 10.21 -8.13 12.97
N ARG A 185 11.00 -7.25 13.60
CA ARG A 185 12.07 -6.50 12.91
C ARG A 185 13.15 -7.42 12.33
N LEU A 186 13.51 -8.48 13.05
CA LEU A 186 14.46 -9.48 12.56
C LEU A 186 13.92 -10.17 11.30
N LEU A 187 12.63 -10.53 11.30
CA LEU A 187 11.99 -11.17 10.16
C LEU A 187 11.96 -10.22 8.93
N VAL A 188 11.59 -8.95 9.11
CA VAL A 188 11.64 -7.94 8.03
C VAL A 188 13.04 -7.86 7.44
N ARG A 189 14.07 -7.74 8.28
CA ARG A 189 15.47 -7.69 7.81
C ARG A 189 15.88 -8.94 7.05
N LYS A 190 15.45 -10.13 7.50
CA LYS A 190 15.71 -11.39 6.80
C LYS A 190 14.99 -11.50 5.46
N LEU A 191 13.78 -11.03 5.38
CA LEU A 191 13.04 -10.99 4.10
C LEU A 191 13.72 -10.03 3.11
N ALA A 192 14.09 -8.83 3.53
CA ALA A 192 14.83 -7.88 2.71
C ALA A 192 16.17 -8.45 2.21
N ASP A 193 16.88 -9.17 3.07
CA ASP A 193 18.16 -9.82 2.70
C ASP A 193 17.96 -11.01 1.74
N SER A 194 16.83 -11.68 1.78
CA SER A 194 16.50 -12.86 0.96
C SER A 194 15.61 -12.57 -0.27
N VAL A 195 15.44 -11.33 -0.68
CA VAL A 195 14.60 -10.93 -1.83
C VAL A 195 15.07 -11.77 -3.01
N MET A 196 15.73 -12.18 -3.62
CA MET A 196 16.00 -13.04 -4.78
C MET A 196 15.75 -14.53 -4.56
N GLN A 197 15.60 -14.97 -3.32
CA GLN A 197 15.57 -16.40 -3.00
C GLN A 197 14.19 -16.86 -2.53
N PRO A 198 13.68 -17.99 -3.04
CA PRO A 198 12.50 -18.59 -2.46
C PRO A 198 12.80 -19.02 -1.02
N SER A 199 11.89 -18.71 -0.13
CA SER A 199 12.01 -19.03 1.29
C SER A 199 10.78 -19.76 1.78
N SER A 200 10.98 -20.91 2.42
CA SER A 200 9.89 -21.60 3.11
C SER A 200 9.63 -20.98 4.47
N ILE A 201 8.38 -21.05 4.89
CA ILE A 201 7.97 -20.59 6.22
C ILE A 201 8.74 -21.31 7.32
N SER A 202 8.97 -22.62 7.17
CA SER A 202 9.77 -23.42 8.10
C SER A 202 11.23 -22.96 8.19
N ARG A 203 11.85 -22.58 7.06
CA ARG A 203 13.21 -22.03 7.03
C ARG A 203 13.27 -20.69 7.76
N LEU A 204 12.31 -19.80 7.50
CA LEU A 204 12.22 -18.50 8.19
C LEU A 204 12.03 -18.68 9.70
N HIS A 205 11.17 -19.62 10.09
CA HIS A 205 10.95 -19.97 11.49
C HIS A 205 12.24 -20.46 12.16
N HIS A 206 12.98 -21.37 11.51
CA HIS A 206 14.24 -21.87 12.02
C HIS A 206 15.27 -20.74 12.20
N ILE A 207 15.38 -19.81 11.24
CA ILE A 207 16.28 -18.65 11.33
C ILE A 207 15.93 -17.77 12.52
N VAL A 208 14.66 -17.49 12.74
CA VAL A 208 14.20 -16.67 13.87
C VAL A 208 14.48 -17.37 15.19
N CYS A 209 14.17 -18.67 15.30
CA CYS A 209 14.43 -19.44 16.52
C CYS A 209 15.93 -19.59 16.83
N SER A 210 16.79 -19.67 15.81
CA SER A 210 18.24 -19.76 15.98
C SER A 210 18.85 -18.46 16.52
N SER A 211 18.16 -17.32 16.43
CA SER A 211 18.60 -16.05 17.03
C SER A 211 18.29 -15.93 18.54
N GLY A 212 17.76 -17.00 19.14
CA GLY A 212 17.42 -17.06 20.56
C GLY A 212 15.98 -16.69 20.90
N ASP A 213 15.20 -16.27 19.93
CA ASP A 213 13.78 -15.95 20.11
C ASP A 213 12.91 -17.20 19.88
N LYS A 214 11.88 -17.37 20.72
CA LYS A 214 10.94 -18.49 20.60
C LYS A 214 9.59 -17.97 20.12
N ILE A 215 9.19 -18.37 18.93
CA ILE A 215 7.85 -18.13 18.39
C ILE A 215 7.28 -19.43 17.81
N SER A 216 5.97 -19.57 17.74
CA SER A 216 5.34 -20.69 17.02
C SER A 216 5.33 -20.44 15.51
N LEU A 217 5.19 -21.51 14.74
CA LEU A 217 5.07 -21.40 13.29
C LEU A 217 3.82 -20.62 12.87
N SER A 218 2.72 -20.72 13.65
CA SER A 218 1.49 -19.95 13.40
C SER A 218 1.74 -18.45 13.57
N VAL A 219 2.37 -18.02 14.64
CA VAL A 219 2.72 -16.61 14.87
C VAL A 219 3.62 -16.06 13.75
N LEU A 220 4.55 -16.87 13.25
CA LEU A 220 5.37 -16.43 12.11
C LEU A 220 4.52 -16.23 10.85
N LYS A 221 3.55 -17.12 10.60
CA LYS A 221 2.61 -16.94 9.47
C LYS A 221 1.79 -15.66 9.62
N ASP A 222 1.23 -15.43 10.81
CA ASP A 222 0.50 -14.20 11.10
C ASP A 222 1.37 -12.95 10.83
N TYR A 223 2.65 -12.99 11.20
CA TYR A 223 3.58 -11.89 10.93
C TYR A 223 3.83 -11.65 9.44
N LEU A 224 3.90 -12.72 8.64
CA LEU A 224 4.03 -12.60 7.18
C LEU A 224 2.75 -12.00 6.57
N ASP A 225 1.58 -12.45 7.04
CA ASP A 225 0.29 -11.93 6.60
C ASP A 225 0.15 -10.43 6.94
N TYR A 226 0.52 -10.02 8.15
CA TYR A 226 0.49 -8.60 8.55
C TYR A 226 1.40 -7.71 7.70
N MET A 227 2.58 -8.22 7.31
CA MET A 227 3.47 -7.48 6.39
C MET A 227 2.87 -7.30 5.00
N GLU A 228 2.16 -8.31 4.51
CA GLU A 228 1.47 -8.24 3.23
C GLU A 228 0.22 -7.35 3.30
N GLU A 229 -0.50 -7.40 4.41
CA GLU A 229 -1.68 -6.55 4.65
C GLU A 229 -1.33 -5.07 4.76
N ALA A 230 -0.16 -4.77 5.34
CA ALA A 230 0.38 -3.41 5.41
C ALA A 230 1.12 -2.97 4.12
N TYR A 231 1.04 -3.74 3.04
CA TYR A 231 1.75 -3.47 1.78
C TYR A 231 3.27 -3.25 1.94
N LEU A 232 3.88 -3.87 2.96
CA LEU A 232 5.34 -3.80 3.13
C LEU A 232 6.04 -4.80 2.20
N PHE A 233 5.46 -5.99 2.04
CA PHE A 233 5.90 -7.06 1.14
C PHE A 233 4.75 -7.61 0.32
N PHE A 234 5.10 -8.24 -0.80
CA PHE A 234 4.20 -9.11 -1.54
C PHE A 234 4.91 -10.43 -1.89
N SER A 235 4.16 -11.50 -1.99
CA SER A 235 4.68 -12.84 -2.26
C SER A 235 4.31 -13.30 -3.66
N ILE A 236 5.25 -14.00 -4.30
CA ILE A 236 5.05 -14.65 -5.60
C ILE A 236 5.31 -16.15 -5.44
N PRO A 237 4.29 -17.02 -5.68
CA PRO A 237 4.45 -18.46 -5.62
C PRO A 237 5.17 -19.00 -6.86
N ASN A 238 5.79 -20.18 -6.74
CA ASN A 238 6.40 -20.89 -7.87
C ASN A 238 5.34 -21.68 -8.65
N LEU A 239 5.10 -21.35 -9.90
CA LEU A 239 4.15 -22.04 -10.75
C LEU A 239 4.50 -23.54 -10.97
N ALA A 240 5.77 -23.86 -11.04
CA ALA A 240 6.23 -25.24 -11.28
C ALA A 240 6.11 -26.15 -10.05
N SER A 241 5.88 -25.58 -8.86
CA SER A 241 5.74 -26.35 -7.63
C SER A 241 4.31 -26.91 -7.46
N PRO A 242 4.15 -28.04 -6.72
CA PRO A 242 2.84 -28.50 -6.30
C PRO A 242 2.07 -27.42 -5.52
N ILE A 243 0.72 -27.43 -5.60
CA ILE A 243 -0.15 -26.42 -4.95
C ILE A 243 0.16 -26.26 -3.45
N THR A 244 0.47 -27.36 -2.76
CA THR A 244 0.84 -27.34 -1.34
C THR A 244 2.13 -26.57 -1.06
N GLU A 245 3.06 -26.54 -2.01
CA GLU A 245 4.32 -25.81 -1.91
C GLU A 245 4.16 -24.35 -2.33
N GLN A 246 3.28 -24.05 -3.27
CA GLN A 246 3.02 -22.68 -3.73
C GLN A 246 2.61 -21.75 -2.60
N THR A 247 1.96 -22.26 -1.55
CA THR A 247 1.58 -21.50 -0.36
C THR A 247 2.67 -21.42 0.70
N THR A 248 3.63 -22.34 0.68
CA THR A 248 4.64 -22.46 1.75
C THR A 248 6.02 -22.00 1.33
N ILE A 249 6.36 -22.09 0.03
CA ILE A 249 7.66 -21.69 -0.55
C ILE A 249 7.41 -20.60 -1.58
N GLN A 250 7.76 -19.38 -1.24
CA GLN A 250 7.50 -18.22 -2.09
C GLN A 250 8.71 -17.30 -2.17
N LYS A 251 8.85 -16.57 -3.26
CA LYS A 251 9.69 -15.38 -3.31
C LYS A 251 8.91 -14.21 -2.73
N ARG A 252 9.59 -13.42 -1.90
CA ARG A 252 9.00 -12.23 -1.27
C ARG A 252 9.77 -11.00 -1.67
N TYR A 253 9.02 -10.00 -2.10
CA TYR A 253 9.54 -8.74 -2.59
C TYR A 253 9.00 -7.59 -1.76
N MET A 254 9.82 -6.58 -1.55
CA MET A 254 9.37 -5.37 -0.87
C MET A 254 8.57 -4.48 -1.82
N ALA A 255 7.51 -3.86 -1.33
CA ALA A 255 6.59 -3.10 -2.16
C ALA A 255 7.18 -1.84 -2.79
N ASP A 256 8.32 -1.37 -2.28
CA ASP A 256 9.05 -0.22 -2.80
C ASP A 256 10.58 -0.42 -2.71
N ASN A 257 11.30 0.04 -3.74
CA ASN A 257 12.77 -0.11 -3.80
C ASN A 257 13.49 0.78 -2.79
N GLY A 258 12.97 1.96 -2.51
CA GLY A 258 13.55 2.86 -1.52
C GLY A 258 13.47 2.28 -0.11
N LEU A 259 12.35 1.63 0.22
CA LEU A 259 12.22 0.90 1.47
C LEU A 259 13.20 -0.28 1.54
N LEU A 260 13.34 -1.06 0.45
CA LEU A 260 14.31 -2.16 0.40
C LEU A 260 15.74 -1.67 0.60
N ASN A 261 16.10 -0.55 -0.01
CA ASN A 261 17.42 0.04 0.06
C ASN A 261 17.82 0.48 1.50
N LEU A 262 16.87 0.65 2.41
CA LEU A 262 17.17 0.92 3.83
C LEU A 262 17.93 -0.23 4.50
N PHE A 263 17.72 -1.46 4.03
CA PHE A 263 18.26 -2.69 4.62
C PHE A 263 19.53 -3.20 3.94
N LEU A 264 19.87 -2.67 2.75
CA LEU A 264 20.96 -3.18 1.93
C LEU A 264 22.20 -2.28 2.02
N LEU A 265 23.36 -2.89 2.21
CA LEU A 265 24.66 -2.18 2.16
C LEU A 265 25.23 -2.17 0.73
N ASN A 266 25.13 -3.30 0.01
CA ASN A 266 25.54 -3.46 -1.39
C ASN A 266 24.54 -4.39 -2.07
N GLY A 267 23.42 -3.85 -2.54
CA GLY A 267 22.28 -4.67 -2.95
C GLY A 267 21.77 -4.41 -4.36
N GLN A 268 22.59 -3.91 -5.29
CA GLN A 268 22.14 -3.53 -6.63
C GLN A 268 21.37 -4.64 -7.35
N THR A 269 21.86 -5.89 -7.28
CA THR A 269 21.18 -7.06 -7.89
C THR A 269 19.82 -7.31 -7.24
N LYS A 270 19.73 -7.20 -5.91
CA LYS A 270 18.46 -7.36 -5.17
C LYS A 270 17.47 -6.24 -5.51
N LEU A 271 17.96 -4.99 -5.59
CA LEU A 271 17.15 -3.85 -5.99
C LEU A 271 16.64 -4.00 -7.44
N LEU A 272 17.48 -4.53 -8.35
CA LEU A 272 17.10 -4.74 -9.74
C LEU A 272 16.00 -5.82 -9.84
N GLU A 273 16.15 -6.95 -9.17
CA GLU A 273 15.10 -7.98 -9.18
C GLU A 273 13.81 -7.48 -8.51
N ASN A 274 13.93 -6.74 -7.41
CA ASN A 274 12.78 -6.19 -6.70
C ASN A 274 12.00 -5.18 -7.56
N ILE A 275 12.67 -4.26 -8.24
CA ILE A 275 12.00 -3.24 -9.08
C ILE A 275 11.30 -3.90 -10.29
N VAL A 276 11.90 -4.94 -10.86
CA VAL A 276 11.26 -5.72 -11.92
C VAL A 276 10.04 -6.46 -11.39
N ALA A 277 10.13 -7.08 -10.21
CA ALA A 277 9.00 -7.75 -9.58
C ALA A 277 7.86 -6.78 -9.25
N ILE A 278 8.16 -5.58 -8.74
CA ILE A 278 7.17 -4.51 -8.49
C ILE A 278 6.45 -4.15 -9.80
N GLU A 279 7.19 -3.92 -10.87
CA GLU A 279 6.60 -3.51 -12.15
C GLU A 279 5.75 -4.63 -12.77
N LEU A 280 6.18 -5.87 -12.69
CA LEU A 280 5.40 -7.02 -13.14
C LEU A 280 4.13 -7.18 -12.29
N ASN A 281 4.23 -7.11 -10.98
CA ASN A 281 3.08 -7.15 -10.06
C ASN A 281 2.05 -6.07 -10.42
N ARG A 282 2.51 -4.83 -10.66
CA ARG A 282 1.64 -3.71 -11.06
C ARG A 282 0.90 -3.98 -12.37
N ARG A 283 1.58 -4.55 -13.38
CA ARG A 283 0.99 -4.79 -14.71
C ARG A 283 -0.03 -5.92 -14.71
N TYR A 284 0.23 -6.98 -13.98
CA TYR A 284 -0.52 -8.23 -14.10
C TYR A 284 -1.53 -8.46 -12.98
N ARG A 285 -1.40 -7.78 -11.84
CA ARG A 285 -2.32 -7.92 -10.70
C ARG A 285 -3.77 -7.56 -11.04
N ASN A 286 -4.01 -6.64 -11.96
CA ASN A 286 -5.35 -6.24 -12.39
C ASN A 286 -5.99 -7.19 -13.43
N ILE A 287 -5.27 -8.21 -13.90
CA ILE A 287 -5.75 -9.07 -14.98
C ILE A 287 -6.41 -10.33 -14.42
N GLN A 288 -5.92 -10.86 -13.32
CA GLN A 288 -6.56 -11.93 -12.52
C GLN A 288 -5.86 -12.03 -11.15
N GLU A 289 -6.59 -12.27 -10.08
CA GLU A 289 -6.06 -12.42 -8.72
C GLU A 289 -5.06 -13.59 -8.53
N GLU A 290 -4.77 -14.37 -9.57
CA GLU A 290 -4.06 -15.66 -9.47
C GLU A 290 -2.77 -15.75 -10.30
N THR A 291 -2.22 -14.70 -10.90
CA THR A 291 -1.31 -14.92 -12.03
C THR A 291 0.09 -14.34 -11.99
N LEU A 292 0.65 -13.98 -10.85
CA LEU A 292 2.11 -13.79 -10.76
C LEU A 292 2.74 -15.01 -10.12
N LEU A 293 3.36 -15.82 -11.00
CA LEU A 293 4.07 -17.05 -10.65
C LEU A 293 5.49 -16.92 -11.18
N TYR A 294 6.50 -17.41 -10.47
CA TYR A 294 7.88 -17.44 -10.94
C TYR A 294 8.30 -18.83 -11.37
#